data_95b9ea95d25b89fdb25e756766134161
#
_entry.id   95b9ea95d25b89fdb25e756766134161
#
_cell.length_a   1.000
_cell.length_b   1.000
_cell.length_c   1.000
_cell.angle_alpha   90.00
_cell.angle_beta   90.00
_cell.angle_gamma   90.00
#
_symmetry.space_group_name_H-M   'P 1'
#
loop_
_entity.id
_entity.type
_entity.pdbx_description
1 polymer ?
#
loop_
_entity_poly.entity_id
_entity_poly.type
_entity_poly.pdbx_seq_one_letter_code
_entity_poly.pdbx_strand_id
1 'polypeptide(L)'
;MQDQNKTPIYLETNGDFRMRELDKGDLDQFNALLQYAFQDTTKELFETGWAQDEIKYAKRPILEEAYVIGWFYKDRLASMIVVYHMQVNVHDNIMDMGGITGVATYPEYAGRGLIHSLMRRVLDYMNKQQMPLSFLCPYSIPFYRKMGWEICSDQLTFNVKDVQLPKARPVPGMVERVSLDSEDYHNVHSYFAFQQHGCMIRDTLSWEEYWRWDNDDMIVAV
;
A
#
# COMPACT_ATOMS: atom_id res chain seq x y z
N MET A 1 28.96 -5.23 -7.85
CA MET A 1 28.97 -6.37 -8.79
C MET A 1 27.59 -7.00 -8.68
N GLN A 2 26.78 -6.85 -9.72
CA GLN A 2 25.41 -7.37 -9.77
C GLN A 2 25.48 -8.89 -9.92
N ASP A 3 24.77 -9.59 -9.05
CA ASP A 3 24.55 -11.04 -9.16
C ASP A 3 23.49 -11.27 -10.26
N GLN A 4 23.92 -11.21 -11.52
CA GLN A 4 23.07 -11.24 -12.72
C GLN A 4 22.64 -12.66 -13.14
N ASN A 5 22.76 -13.69 -12.28
CA ASN A 5 22.58 -15.08 -12.73
C ASN A 5 21.68 -15.93 -11.82
N LYS A 6 20.70 -15.33 -11.16
CA LYS A 6 19.68 -16.13 -10.48
C LYS A 6 18.52 -16.38 -11.45
N THR A 7 18.40 -17.59 -11.98
CA THR A 7 17.22 -17.99 -12.78
C THR A 7 15.96 -17.76 -11.94
N PRO A 8 14.98 -17.00 -12.42
CA PRO A 8 13.76 -16.73 -11.65
C PRO A 8 13.02 -18.03 -11.33
N ILE A 9 12.58 -18.16 -10.08
CA ILE A 9 11.75 -19.29 -9.65
C ILE A 9 10.30 -18.94 -10.02
N TYR A 10 9.72 -19.74 -10.92
CA TYR A 10 8.32 -19.57 -11.29
C TYR A 10 7.40 -20.31 -10.32
N LEU A 11 6.42 -19.59 -9.78
CA LEU A 11 5.40 -20.09 -8.87
C LEU A 11 4.29 -20.83 -9.61
N GLU A 12 3.97 -20.37 -10.82
CA GLU A 12 2.94 -20.95 -11.68
C GLU A 12 3.23 -20.61 -13.15
N THR A 13 2.74 -21.44 -14.07
CA THR A 13 2.82 -21.23 -15.52
C THR A 13 1.47 -21.46 -16.17
N ASN A 14 1.10 -20.57 -17.12
CA ASN A 14 -0.11 -20.68 -17.91
C ASN A 14 0.16 -20.22 -19.36
N GLY A 15 0.41 -21.15 -20.24
CA GLY A 15 0.87 -20.85 -21.61
C GLY A 15 2.18 -20.07 -21.60
N ASP A 16 2.18 -18.89 -22.21
CA ASP A 16 3.33 -17.96 -22.23
C ASP A 16 3.44 -17.10 -20.96
N PHE A 17 2.48 -17.20 -20.05
CA PHE A 17 2.51 -16.50 -18.79
C PHE A 17 3.29 -17.24 -17.72
N ARG A 18 4.05 -16.50 -16.93
CA ARG A 18 4.85 -17.01 -15.81
C ARG A 18 4.56 -16.16 -14.57
N MET A 19 4.13 -16.78 -13.47
CA MET A 19 3.99 -16.12 -12.18
C MET A 19 5.29 -16.24 -11.39
N ARG A 20 5.77 -15.12 -10.86
CA ARG A 20 6.89 -15.10 -9.93
C ARG A 20 6.81 -13.91 -8.98
N GLU A 21 7.63 -13.94 -7.95
CA GLU A 21 7.90 -12.78 -7.12
C GLU A 21 8.67 -11.73 -7.94
N LEU A 22 8.38 -10.46 -7.64
CA LEU A 22 9.14 -9.32 -8.14
C LEU A 22 10.29 -9.03 -7.19
N ASP A 23 11.40 -8.59 -7.73
CA ASP A 23 12.55 -8.10 -6.98
C ASP A 23 12.96 -6.69 -7.44
N LYS A 24 14.01 -6.14 -6.83
CA LYS A 24 14.53 -4.81 -7.17
C LYS A 24 14.93 -4.64 -8.64
N GLY A 25 15.15 -5.72 -9.36
CA GLY A 25 15.43 -5.70 -10.81
C GLY A 25 14.18 -5.40 -11.65
N ASP A 26 13.00 -5.57 -11.07
CA ASP A 26 11.71 -5.32 -11.72
C ASP A 26 11.19 -3.89 -11.48
N LEU A 27 11.93 -3.04 -10.77
CA LEU A 27 11.47 -1.73 -10.33
C LEU A 27 10.88 -0.87 -11.45
N ASP A 28 11.51 -0.85 -12.62
CA ASP A 28 11.04 -0.05 -13.75
C ASP A 28 9.67 -0.54 -14.27
N GLN A 29 9.47 -1.86 -14.36
CA GLN A 29 8.20 -2.45 -14.78
C GLN A 29 7.12 -2.31 -13.70
N PHE A 30 7.51 -2.44 -12.44
CA PHE A 30 6.64 -2.23 -11.29
C PHE A 30 6.09 -0.80 -11.26
N ASN A 31 6.98 0.20 -11.34
CA ASN A 31 6.60 1.62 -11.39
C ASN A 31 5.70 1.92 -12.60
N ALA A 32 6.05 1.40 -13.77
CA ALA A 32 5.26 1.63 -14.98
C ALA A 32 3.82 1.11 -14.86
N LEU A 33 3.63 -0.07 -14.25
CA LEU A 33 2.29 -0.63 -14.07
C LEU A 33 1.51 0.11 -12.98
N LEU A 34 2.16 0.55 -11.90
CA LEU A 34 1.52 1.42 -10.87
C LEU A 34 1.06 2.75 -11.47
N GLN A 35 1.95 3.47 -12.17
CA GLN A 35 1.63 4.74 -12.81
C GLN A 35 0.47 4.59 -13.80
N TYR A 36 0.46 3.52 -14.58
CA TYR A 36 -0.64 3.23 -15.48
C TYR A 36 -1.97 3.03 -14.72
N ALA A 37 -1.96 2.19 -13.69
CA ALA A 37 -3.18 1.77 -13.01
C ALA A 37 -3.78 2.86 -12.10
N PHE A 38 -2.93 3.64 -11.44
CA PHE A 38 -3.35 4.69 -10.51
C PHE A 38 -3.31 6.09 -11.13
N GLN A 39 -2.84 6.20 -12.38
CA GLN A 39 -2.77 7.46 -13.15
C GLN A 39 -1.91 8.54 -12.50
N ASP A 40 -0.98 8.16 -11.64
CA ASP A 40 -0.01 9.08 -11.06
C ASP A 40 0.99 9.49 -12.14
N THR A 41 0.96 10.74 -12.53
CA THR A 41 1.85 11.23 -13.58
C THR A 41 3.16 11.74 -12.97
N THR A 42 4.26 11.47 -13.65
CA THR A 42 5.58 12.04 -13.29
C THR A 42 5.53 13.57 -13.18
N LYS A 43 4.66 14.21 -13.97
CA LYS A 43 4.46 15.65 -13.95
C LYS A 43 3.88 16.13 -12.62
N GLU A 44 2.85 15.46 -12.09
CA GLU A 44 2.24 15.80 -10.80
C GLU A 44 3.25 15.66 -9.66
N LEU A 45 4.06 14.60 -9.69
CA LEU A 45 5.13 14.40 -8.71
C LEU A 45 6.20 15.50 -8.77
N PHE A 46 6.58 15.96 -9.97
CA PHE A 46 7.48 17.12 -10.12
C PHE A 46 6.85 18.43 -9.63
N GLU A 47 5.55 18.63 -9.88
CA GLU A 47 4.81 19.79 -9.40
C GLU A 47 4.73 19.84 -7.87
N THR A 48 4.76 18.69 -7.20
CA THR A 48 4.84 18.56 -5.74
C THR A 48 6.27 18.59 -5.19
N GLY A 49 7.27 18.79 -6.05
CA GLY A 49 8.66 19.02 -5.64
C GLY A 49 9.56 17.79 -5.59
N TRP A 50 9.10 16.62 -6.04
CA TRP A 50 9.91 15.40 -6.09
C TRP A 50 11.00 15.49 -7.16
N ALA A 51 12.22 15.10 -6.83
CA ALA A 51 13.30 14.96 -7.80
C ALA A 51 13.15 13.66 -8.62
N GLN A 52 13.71 13.64 -9.83
CA GLN A 52 13.58 12.50 -10.74
C GLN A 52 14.10 11.18 -10.13
N ASP A 53 15.21 11.23 -9.42
CA ASP A 53 15.79 10.04 -8.79
C ASP A 53 14.95 9.59 -7.58
N GLU A 54 14.35 10.50 -6.83
CA GLU A 54 13.41 10.17 -5.76
C GLU A 54 12.18 9.46 -6.30
N ILE A 55 11.57 9.97 -7.37
CA ILE A 55 10.43 9.34 -8.04
C ILE A 55 10.80 7.93 -8.52
N LYS A 56 11.99 7.80 -9.13
CA LYS A 56 12.44 6.51 -9.67
C LYS A 56 12.61 5.45 -8.58
N TYR A 57 13.17 5.81 -7.44
CA TYR A 57 13.56 4.85 -6.40
C TYR A 57 12.59 4.81 -5.21
N ALA A 58 11.60 5.69 -5.16
CA ALA A 58 10.65 5.80 -4.04
C ALA A 58 9.94 4.47 -3.70
N LYS A 59 9.66 3.64 -4.70
CA LYS A 59 8.95 2.37 -4.53
C LYS A 59 9.87 1.15 -4.33
N ARG A 60 11.18 1.37 -4.33
CA ARG A 60 12.15 0.29 -4.15
C ARG A 60 12.00 -0.45 -2.80
N PRO A 61 11.75 0.22 -1.67
CA PRO A 61 11.52 -0.46 -0.39
C PRO A 61 10.37 -1.47 -0.44
N ILE A 62 9.33 -1.23 -1.24
CA ILE A 62 8.23 -2.18 -1.41
C ILE A 62 8.74 -3.51 -1.96
N LEU A 63 9.60 -3.46 -2.99
CA LEU A 63 10.16 -4.68 -3.60
C LEU A 63 11.19 -5.39 -2.71
N GLU A 64 11.71 -4.73 -1.69
CA GLU A 64 12.69 -5.28 -0.75
C GLU A 64 12.02 -5.86 0.51
N GLU A 65 10.88 -5.33 0.95
CA GLU A 65 10.27 -5.64 2.24
C GLU A 65 8.86 -6.24 2.14
N ALA A 66 8.08 -5.90 1.10
CA ALA A 66 6.75 -6.47 0.91
C ALA A 66 6.78 -7.73 0.06
N TYR A 67 5.72 -8.53 0.14
CA TYR A 67 5.53 -9.66 -0.77
C TYR A 67 4.87 -9.15 -2.05
N VAL A 68 5.62 -9.11 -3.14
CA VAL A 68 5.14 -8.64 -4.44
C VAL A 68 5.19 -9.77 -5.45
N ILE A 69 4.04 -10.14 -6.02
CA ILE A 69 3.97 -11.17 -7.06
C ILE A 69 3.30 -10.63 -8.32
N GLY A 70 3.70 -11.19 -9.45
CA GLY A 70 3.13 -10.80 -10.72
C GLY A 70 3.13 -11.92 -11.76
N TRP A 71 2.25 -11.75 -12.73
CA TRP A 71 2.26 -12.50 -13.97
C TRP A 71 3.09 -11.76 -15.01
N PHE A 72 4.00 -12.46 -15.61
CA PHE A 72 4.83 -12.00 -16.73
C PHE A 72 4.39 -12.70 -18.00
N TYR A 73 4.08 -11.95 -19.04
CA TYR A 73 3.94 -12.47 -20.40
C TYR A 73 5.30 -12.35 -21.10
N LYS A 74 5.93 -13.48 -21.36
CA LYS A 74 7.35 -13.54 -21.69
C LYS A 74 8.14 -12.82 -20.58
N ASP A 75 8.84 -11.75 -20.84
CA ASP A 75 9.62 -11.02 -19.83
C ASP A 75 8.97 -9.67 -19.42
N ARG A 76 7.69 -9.46 -19.79
CA ARG A 76 6.96 -8.23 -19.47
C ARG A 76 5.95 -8.46 -18.37
N LEU A 77 6.00 -7.63 -17.34
CA LEU A 77 5.00 -7.62 -16.28
C LEU A 77 3.61 -7.31 -16.86
N ALA A 78 2.67 -8.22 -16.66
CA ALA A 78 1.31 -8.13 -17.18
C ALA A 78 0.29 -7.77 -16.10
N SER A 79 0.47 -8.29 -14.90
CA SER A 79 -0.42 -8.11 -13.76
C SER A 79 0.35 -8.30 -12.46
N MET A 80 -0.03 -7.61 -11.38
CA MET A 80 0.67 -7.72 -10.09
C MET A 80 -0.25 -7.48 -8.91
N ILE A 81 0.21 -7.88 -7.73
CA ILE A 81 -0.35 -7.59 -6.41
C ILE A 81 0.80 -7.38 -5.42
N VAL A 82 0.62 -6.44 -4.51
CA VAL A 82 1.50 -6.17 -3.37
C VAL A 82 0.78 -6.57 -2.08
N VAL A 83 1.49 -7.22 -1.17
CA VAL A 83 1.03 -7.54 0.18
C VAL A 83 2.03 -7.01 1.19
N TYR A 84 1.60 -6.05 2.00
CA TYR A 84 2.35 -5.61 3.16
C TYR A 84 2.07 -6.53 4.35
N HIS A 85 3.11 -6.90 5.08
CA HIS A 85 2.96 -7.50 6.38
C HIS A 85 2.73 -6.38 7.41
N MET A 86 1.51 -6.25 7.86
CA MET A 86 1.07 -5.18 8.77
C MET A 86 0.49 -5.78 10.04
N GLN A 87 0.20 -4.93 11.01
CA GLN A 87 -0.50 -5.31 12.24
C GLN A 87 -1.75 -4.46 12.43
N VAL A 88 -2.75 -5.04 13.10
CA VAL A 88 -4.02 -4.39 13.40
C VAL A 88 -4.44 -4.70 14.83
N ASN A 89 -4.99 -3.71 15.52
CA ASN A 89 -5.59 -3.92 16.84
C ASN A 89 -7.01 -4.50 16.69
N VAL A 90 -7.22 -5.70 17.21
CA VAL A 90 -8.52 -6.36 17.23
C VAL A 90 -8.94 -6.60 18.68
N HIS A 91 -9.77 -5.70 19.23
CA HIS A 91 -10.21 -5.76 20.63
C HIS A 91 -9.04 -5.95 21.60
N ASP A 92 -8.10 -5.01 21.55
CA ASP A 92 -6.87 -4.97 22.37
C ASP A 92 -5.86 -6.12 22.12
N ASN A 93 -6.08 -6.91 21.07
CA ASN A 93 -5.10 -7.90 20.60
C ASN A 93 -4.47 -7.41 19.30
N ILE A 94 -3.15 -7.31 19.30
CA ILE A 94 -2.40 -6.99 18.09
C ILE A 94 -2.24 -8.25 17.25
N MET A 95 -2.77 -8.24 16.05
CA MET A 95 -2.79 -9.37 15.14
C MET A 95 -2.06 -9.01 13.83
N ASP A 96 -1.32 -9.98 13.30
CA ASP A 96 -0.71 -9.83 11.97
C ASP A 96 -1.78 -9.86 10.89
N MET A 97 -1.60 -9.04 9.86
CA MET A 97 -2.51 -8.96 8.71
C MET A 97 -1.78 -8.69 7.40
N GLY A 98 -2.37 -9.12 6.30
CA GLY A 98 -1.93 -8.75 4.96
C GLY A 98 -2.64 -7.50 4.46
N GLY A 99 -1.92 -6.40 4.30
CA GLY A 99 -2.41 -5.20 3.63
C GLY A 99 -2.25 -5.34 2.11
N ILE A 100 -3.36 -5.49 1.38
CA ILE A 100 -3.30 -5.67 -0.09
C ILE A 100 -3.41 -4.32 -0.78
N THR A 101 -2.46 -4.09 -1.68
CA THR A 101 -2.40 -2.89 -2.54
C THR A 101 -1.80 -3.22 -3.91
N GLY A 102 -1.63 -2.22 -4.77
CA GLY A 102 -0.96 -2.39 -6.06
C GLY A 102 -1.59 -3.44 -6.96
N VAL A 103 -2.90 -3.70 -6.81
CA VAL A 103 -3.63 -4.67 -7.64
C VAL A 103 -3.84 -4.07 -9.01
N ALA A 104 -3.04 -4.51 -9.98
CA ALA A 104 -3.02 -3.90 -11.30
C ALA A 104 -2.86 -4.93 -12.43
N THR A 105 -3.43 -4.63 -13.59
CA THR A 105 -3.29 -5.43 -14.82
C THR A 105 -3.33 -4.51 -16.02
N TYR A 106 -2.42 -4.66 -16.97
CA TYR A 106 -2.52 -3.96 -18.24
C TYR A 106 -3.75 -4.41 -19.04
N PRO A 107 -4.41 -3.51 -19.78
CA PRO A 107 -5.70 -3.79 -20.42
C PRO A 107 -5.63 -4.91 -21.46
N GLU A 108 -4.52 -5.07 -22.16
CA GLU A 108 -4.31 -6.13 -23.15
C GLU A 108 -4.26 -7.54 -22.52
N TYR A 109 -4.08 -7.62 -21.21
CA TYR A 109 -4.08 -8.87 -20.44
C TYR A 109 -5.31 -9.04 -19.54
N ALA A 110 -6.23 -8.06 -19.54
CA ALA A 110 -7.45 -8.10 -18.74
C ALA A 110 -8.39 -9.25 -19.16
N GLY A 111 -9.28 -9.66 -18.25
CA GLY A 111 -10.26 -10.72 -18.51
C GLY A 111 -9.70 -12.13 -18.58
N ARG A 112 -8.42 -12.36 -18.32
CA ARG A 112 -7.75 -13.68 -18.35
C ARG A 112 -7.68 -14.39 -16.99
N GLY A 113 -8.29 -13.81 -15.94
CA GLY A 113 -8.26 -14.37 -14.60
C GLY A 113 -6.94 -14.22 -13.85
N LEU A 114 -6.01 -13.38 -14.34
CA LEU A 114 -4.68 -13.21 -13.75
C LEU A 114 -4.75 -12.73 -12.30
N ILE A 115 -5.56 -11.70 -12.00
CA ILE A 115 -5.74 -11.22 -10.62
C ILE A 115 -6.35 -12.30 -9.73
N HIS A 116 -7.29 -13.08 -10.23
CA HIS A 116 -7.91 -14.13 -9.43
C HIS A 116 -6.89 -15.19 -8.99
N SER A 117 -5.98 -15.60 -9.87
CA SER A 117 -4.90 -16.54 -9.52
C SER A 117 -3.87 -15.92 -8.58
N LEU A 118 -3.50 -14.63 -8.79
CA LEU A 118 -2.64 -13.90 -7.86
C LEU A 118 -3.28 -13.79 -6.46
N MET A 119 -4.56 -13.45 -6.36
CA MET A 119 -5.27 -13.36 -5.07
C MET A 119 -5.29 -14.70 -4.34
N ARG A 120 -5.50 -15.82 -5.05
CA ARG A 120 -5.42 -17.15 -4.43
C ARG A 120 -4.01 -17.40 -3.88
N ARG A 121 -2.97 -17.06 -4.64
CA ARG A 121 -1.59 -17.21 -4.20
C ARG A 121 -1.26 -16.33 -2.99
N VAL A 122 -1.80 -15.10 -2.95
CA VAL A 122 -1.67 -14.18 -1.82
C VAL A 122 -2.33 -14.76 -0.57
N LEU A 123 -3.53 -15.33 -0.68
CA LEU A 123 -4.20 -15.98 0.45
C LEU A 123 -3.38 -17.18 0.98
N ASP A 124 -2.80 -17.99 0.07
CA ASP A 124 -1.92 -19.09 0.46
C ASP A 124 -0.65 -18.57 1.18
N TYR A 125 -0.09 -17.47 0.70
CA TYR A 125 1.06 -16.82 1.34
C TYR A 125 0.69 -16.32 2.74
N MET A 126 -0.39 -15.55 2.87
CA MET A 126 -0.83 -15.02 4.16
C MET A 126 -1.13 -16.15 5.18
N ASN A 127 -1.77 -17.23 4.73
CA ASN A 127 -2.00 -18.39 5.58
C ASN A 127 -0.69 -19.03 6.09
N LYS A 128 0.33 -19.15 5.23
CA LYS A 128 1.66 -19.66 5.61
C LYS A 128 2.40 -18.73 6.57
N GLN A 129 2.21 -17.42 6.43
CA GLN A 129 2.76 -16.41 7.31
C GLN A 129 1.93 -16.17 8.58
N GLN A 130 0.86 -16.96 8.78
CA GLN A 130 -0.03 -16.84 9.93
C GLN A 130 -0.69 -15.46 10.06
N MET A 131 -0.98 -14.81 8.94
CA MET A 131 -1.76 -13.58 8.87
C MET A 131 -3.26 -13.92 8.74
N PRO A 132 -4.03 -13.92 9.82
CA PRO A 132 -5.44 -14.35 9.79
C PRO A 132 -6.37 -13.31 9.19
N LEU A 133 -5.91 -12.08 9.00
CA LEU A 133 -6.68 -10.95 8.52
C LEU A 133 -6.06 -10.35 7.26
N SER A 134 -6.91 -9.72 6.44
CA SER A 134 -6.46 -8.96 5.29
C SER A 134 -7.33 -7.74 5.07
N PHE A 135 -6.70 -6.58 4.90
CA PHE A 135 -7.37 -5.33 4.56
C PHE A 135 -6.95 -4.86 3.17
N LEU A 136 -7.87 -4.17 2.51
CA LEU A 136 -7.63 -3.46 1.25
C LEU A 136 -8.59 -2.28 1.11
N CYS A 137 -8.22 -1.29 0.29
CA CYS A 137 -9.11 -0.23 -0.15
C CYS A 137 -9.67 -0.61 -1.53
N PRO A 138 -10.98 -0.92 -1.67
CA PRO A 138 -11.51 -1.48 -2.90
C PRO A 138 -11.82 -0.41 -3.95
N TYR A 139 -11.32 -0.55 -5.18
CA TYR A 139 -11.85 0.19 -6.33
C TYR A 139 -13.22 -0.33 -6.77
N SER A 140 -13.55 -1.59 -6.45
CA SER A 140 -14.81 -2.26 -6.78
C SER A 140 -15.18 -3.27 -5.71
N ILE A 141 -16.14 -2.95 -4.86
CA ILE A 141 -16.66 -3.82 -3.79
C ILE A 141 -17.13 -5.19 -4.36
N PRO A 142 -17.94 -5.27 -5.44
CA PRO A 142 -18.37 -6.54 -5.98
C PRO A 142 -17.24 -7.45 -6.47
N PHE A 143 -16.13 -6.84 -6.92
CA PHE A 143 -14.97 -7.60 -7.36
C PHE A 143 -14.30 -8.32 -6.18
N TYR A 144 -14.00 -7.61 -5.11
CA TYR A 144 -13.35 -8.19 -3.94
C TYR A 144 -14.25 -9.12 -3.12
N ARG A 145 -15.56 -8.86 -3.09
CA ARG A 145 -16.54 -9.77 -2.47
C ARG A 145 -16.51 -11.18 -3.05
N LYS A 146 -16.34 -11.31 -4.37
CA LYS A 146 -16.21 -12.63 -5.04
C LYS A 146 -14.99 -13.42 -4.57
N MET A 147 -14.03 -12.76 -3.94
CA MET A 147 -12.79 -13.36 -3.45
C MET A 147 -12.74 -13.44 -1.91
N GLY A 148 -13.83 -13.08 -1.22
CA GLY A 148 -13.99 -13.27 0.22
C GLY A 148 -13.78 -12.01 1.08
N TRP A 149 -13.46 -10.84 0.49
CA TRP A 149 -13.40 -9.59 1.24
C TRP A 149 -14.79 -8.99 1.45
N GLU A 150 -14.99 -8.37 2.59
CA GLU A 150 -16.23 -7.67 2.92
C GLU A 150 -15.93 -6.29 3.52
N ILE A 151 -16.90 -5.39 3.48
CA ILE A 151 -16.76 -4.06 4.08
C ILE A 151 -16.67 -4.20 5.59
N CYS A 152 -15.62 -3.67 6.19
CA CYS A 152 -15.41 -3.66 7.64
C CYS A 152 -15.36 -2.26 8.23
N SER A 153 -15.25 -1.22 7.41
CA SER A 153 -15.12 0.18 7.85
C SER A 153 -15.72 1.12 6.81
N ASP A 154 -16.32 2.20 7.27
CA ASP A 154 -16.84 3.28 6.44
C ASP A 154 -16.01 4.56 6.67
N GLN A 155 -15.85 5.35 5.61
CA GLN A 155 -15.29 6.70 5.71
C GLN A 155 -16.41 7.73 5.72
N LEU A 156 -16.41 8.58 6.75
CA LEU A 156 -17.33 9.70 6.86
C LEU A 156 -16.64 11.01 6.52
N THR A 157 -17.24 11.79 5.62
CA THR A 157 -16.75 13.13 5.26
C THR A 157 -17.71 14.17 5.77
N PHE A 158 -17.20 15.16 6.51
CA PHE A 158 -17.97 16.28 7.03
C PHE A 158 -17.52 17.58 6.39
N ASN A 159 -18.49 18.36 5.89
CA ASN A 159 -18.26 19.73 5.45
C ASN A 159 -18.71 20.69 6.56
N VAL A 160 -17.75 21.33 7.21
CA VAL A 160 -17.98 22.27 8.31
C VAL A 160 -17.69 23.69 7.82
N LYS A 161 -18.67 24.59 7.96
CA LYS A 161 -18.48 26.03 7.64
C LYS A 161 -17.76 26.73 8.80
N ASP A 162 -16.98 27.77 8.49
CA ASP A 162 -16.26 28.57 9.51
C ASP A 162 -17.13 29.00 10.67
N VAL A 163 -18.37 29.39 10.39
CA VAL A 163 -19.36 29.82 11.42
C VAL A 163 -19.77 28.71 12.37
N GLN A 164 -19.54 27.46 12.02
CA GLN A 164 -19.88 26.27 12.82
C GLN A 164 -18.71 25.80 13.67
N LEU A 165 -17.50 26.31 13.40
CA LEU A 165 -16.33 25.97 14.19
C LEU A 165 -16.42 26.57 15.60
N PRO A 166 -16.02 25.81 16.63
CA PRO A 166 -16.00 26.32 17.99
C PRO A 166 -15.00 27.49 18.12
N LYS A 167 -15.41 28.57 18.74
CA LYS A 167 -14.56 29.71 19.08
C LYS A 167 -13.71 29.34 20.29
N ALA A 168 -12.61 28.66 20.08
CA ALA A 168 -11.66 28.34 21.14
C ALA A 168 -10.53 29.36 21.17
N ARG A 169 -9.94 29.60 22.35
CA ARG A 169 -8.68 30.32 22.46
C ARG A 169 -7.55 29.34 22.25
N PRO A 170 -6.57 29.63 21.36
CA PRO A 170 -5.41 28.78 21.20
C PRO A 170 -4.68 28.62 22.54
N VAL A 171 -4.35 27.39 22.89
CA VAL A 171 -3.48 27.09 24.01
C VAL A 171 -2.11 26.78 23.42
N PRO A 172 -1.07 27.60 23.67
CA PRO A 172 0.25 27.36 23.14
C PRO A 172 0.78 25.97 23.53
N GLY A 173 1.39 25.25 22.59
CA GLY A 173 1.93 23.92 22.79
C GLY A 173 0.89 22.78 22.77
N MET A 174 -0.40 23.08 22.59
CA MET A 174 -1.45 22.05 22.57
C MET A 174 -1.72 21.50 21.16
N VAL A 175 -1.58 22.36 20.15
CA VAL A 175 -1.73 22.01 18.73
C VAL A 175 -0.59 22.65 17.98
N GLU A 176 0.20 21.84 17.33
CA GLU A 176 1.38 22.30 16.58
C GLU A 176 1.37 21.74 15.15
N ARG A 177 1.95 22.50 14.25
CA ARG A 177 2.25 22.01 12.91
C ARG A 177 3.60 21.32 12.95
N VAL A 178 3.66 20.08 12.53
CA VAL A 178 4.86 19.26 12.51
C VAL A 178 5.13 18.70 11.13
N SER A 179 6.38 18.33 10.86
CA SER A 179 6.73 17.58 9.66
C SER A 179 6.27 16.13 9.76
N LEU A 180 6.17 15.45 8.62
CA LEU A 180 5.69 14.07 8.51
C LEU A 180 6.58 13.04 9.24
N ASP A 181 7.86 13.38 9.41
CA ASP A 181 8.86 12.57 10.12
C ASP A 181 8.96 12.90 11.63
N SER A 182 8.06 13.74 12.15
CA SER A 182 8.03 14.11 13.56
C SER A 182 7.71 12.92 14.46
N GLU A 183 8.50 12.75 15.51
CA GLU A 183 8.22 11.75 16.56
C GLU A 183 6.86 11.97 17.21
N ASP A 184 6.45 13.23 17.43
CA ASP A 184 5.15 13.55 18.03
C ASP A 184 4.00 13.04 17.18
N TYR A 185 4.10 13.19 15.86
CA TYR A 185 3.10 12.67 14.94
C TYR A 185 3.01 11.13 14.98
N HIS A 186 4.15 10.47 14.95
CA HIS A 186 4.21 9.01 15.06
C HIS A 186 3.69 8.51 16.41
N ASN A 187 4.03 9.21 17.50
CA ASN A 187 3.59 8.85 18.85
C ASN A 187 2.07 9.02 19.03
N VAL A 188 1.49 10.13 18.56
CA VAL A 188 0.04 10.38 18.63
C VAL A 188 -0.73 9.30 17.87
N HIS A 189 -0.31 8.98 16.64
CA HIS A 189 -0.92 7.91 15.87
C HIS A 189 -0.80 6.55 16.56
N SER A 190 0.39 6.20 17.02
CA SER A 190 0.65 4.91 17.65
C SER A 190 -0.16 4.77 18.94
N TYR A 191 -0.19 5.80 19.78
CA TYR A 191 -1.01 5.82 20.98
C TYR A 191 -2.50 5.57 20.67
N PHE A 192 -3.03 6.25 19.66
CA PHE A 192 -4.40 6.04 19.22
C PHE A 192 -4.63 4.62 18.67
N ALA A 193 -3.75 4.15 17.80
CA ALA A 193 -3.90 2.87 17.12
C ALA A 193 -3.86 1.68 18.10
N PHE A 194 -3.03 1.75 19.13
CA PHE A 194 -2.97 0.72 20.17
C PHE A 194 -4.21 0.66 21.08
N GLN A 195 -5.05 1.72 21.08
CA GLN A 195 -6.25 1.77 21.91
C GLN A 195 -7.56 1.58 21.11
N GLN A 196 -7.49 1.66 19.79
CA GLN A 196 -8.70 1.62 18.97
C GLN A 196 -8.80 0.33 18.16
N HIS A 197 -9.94 -0.35 18.29
CA HIS A 197 -10.27 -1.52 17.49
C HIS A 197 -10.31 -1.18 15.99
N GLY A 198 -9.70 -2.04 15.18
CA GLY A 198 -9.65 -1.91 13.73
C GLY A 198 -8.57 -0.95 13.21
N CYS A 199 -7.80 -0.31 14.11
CA CYS A 199 -6.71 0.55 13.68
C CYS A 199 -5.46 -0.24 13.32
N MET A 200 -4.84 0.16 12.19
CA MET A 200 -3.57 -0.39 11.75
C MET A 200 -2.41 0.16 12.58
N ILE A 201 -1.53 -0.72 13.01
CA ILE A 201 -0.25 -0.36 13.61
C ILE A 201 0.74 -0.18 12.46
N ARG A 202 1.32 0.98 12.34
CA ARG A 202 2.25 1.33 11.25
C ARG A 202 3.68 0.98 11.63
N ASP A 203 4.34 0.23 10.77
CA ASP A 203 5.78 0.01 10.78
C ASP A 203 6.51 1.06 9.93
N THR A 204 7.84 0.95 9.82
CA THR A 204 8.66 1.88 9.04
C THR A 204 8.24 1.94 7.59
N LEU A 205 7.99 0.79 6.94
CA LEU A 205 7.57 0.75 5.54
C LEU A 205 6.22 1.42 5.34
N SER A 206 5.26 1.17 6.24
CA SER A 206 3.94 1.79 6.19
C SER A 206 4.02 3.31 6.34
N TRP A 207 4.87 3.80 7.24
CA TRP A 207 5.10 5.23 7.41
C TRP A 207 5.73 5.85 6.16
N GLU A 208 6.74 5.22 5.59
CA GLU A 208 7.40 5.71 4.39
C GLU A 208 6.49 5.72 3.16
N GLU A 209 5.67 4.70 2.97
CA GLU A 209 4.79 4.58 1.81
C GLU A 209 3.58 5.50 1.86
N TYR A 210 2.94 5.63 3.01
CA TYR A 210 1.75 6.46 3.13
C TYR A 210 2.02 7.95 2.96
N TRP A 211 3.20 8.43 3.34
CA TRP A 211 3.48 9.83 3.52
C TRP A 211 4.39 10.45 2.47
N ARG A 212 5.05 9.64 1.68
CA ARG A 212 5.89 10.16 0.59
C ARG A 212 5.09 10.84 -0.52
N TRP A 213 3.79 10.56 -0.61
CA TRP A 213 2.90 11.08 -1.63
C TRP A 213 2.05 12.24 -1.15
N ASP A 214 1.99 12.47 0.15
CA ASP A 214 1.22 13.54 0.78
C ASP A 214 2.20 14.63 1.26
N ASN A 215 2.24 15.74 0.54
CA ASN A 215 3.12 16.88 0.87
C ASN A 215 2.46 17.90 1.80
N ASP A 216 1.28 17.58 2.32
CA ASP A 216 0.59 18.46 3.24
C ASP A 216 1.23 18.45 4.62
N ASP A 217 1.43 19.64 5.18
CA ASP A 217 1.85 19.80 6.57
C ASP A 217 0.83 19.15 7.51
N MET A 218 1.29 18.34 8.44
CA MET A 218 0.44 17.74 9.45
C MET A 218 0.25 18.65 10.65
N ILE A 219 -0.92 18.58 11.24
CA ILE A 219 -1.26 19.26 12.47
C ILE A 219 -1.56 18.20 13.53
N VAL A 220 -0.79 18.20 14.59
CA VAL A 220 -0.99 17.30 15.73
C VAL A 220 -1.40 18.06 16.97
N ALA A 221 -2.26 17.44 17.76
CA ALA A 221 -2.52 17.84 19.14
C ALA A 221 -1.59 17.02 20.05
N VAL A 222 -0.80 17.72 20.83
CA VAL A 222 0.18 17.13 21.76
C VAL A 222 -0.40 17.15 23.17
#